data_ea677045b256fded277bd7e05710f837
#
_entry.id   ea677045b256fded277bd7e05710f837
#
_cell.length_a   1.000
_cell.length_b   1.000
_cell.length_c   1.000
_cell.angle_alpha   90.00
_cell.angle_beta   90.00
_cell.angle_gamma   90.00
#
_symmetry.space_group_name_H-M   'P 1'
#
loop_
_entity.id
_entity.type
_entity.pdbx_description
1 polymer ?
#
loop_
_entity_poly.entity_id
_entity_poly.type
_entity_poly.pdbx_seq_one_letter_code
_entity_poly.pdbx_strand_id
1 'polypeptide(L)'
;VYKRQGKDSFQEVDISGVTIPITKHNFIVKNIEELADTIRRAFRIAKTGRPGPVLIDIPKDVTAATTLYEKYKPAKIIRSSEYIKEVDIQNAISMIREAKRPYILVGGGAVISDAADELKEFAEKVDAPVCDTLMGKGAFNGTDERYSGMLGMHGTKASNLGVSHCDLLIAVGTRFSDRVLGNPKTFAKNAKILQIDVDPVEINKNICVSASI
;
A
#
# COMPACT_ATOMS: atom_id res chain seq x y z
N VAL A 1 37.44 -14.44 -6.69
CA VAL A 1 36.76 -13.15 -6.57
C VAL A 1 35.97 -13.06 -5.28
N TYR A 2 35.32 -14.12 -4.85
CA TYR A 2 34.59 -14.21 -3.59
C TYR A 2 35.42 -14.08 -2.33
N LYS A 3 36.69 -14.38 -2.41
CA LYS A 3 37.60 -14.28 -1.27
C LYS A 3 37.81 -12.85 -0.77
N ARG A 4 37.18 -11.86 -1.40
CA ARG A 4 37.30 -10.44 -1.02
C ARG A 4 36.17 -9.92 -0.18
N GLN A 5 34.97 -10.51 -0.25
CA GLN A 5 33.83 -10.07 0.56
C GLN A 5 34.10 -10.29 2.05
N GLY A 6 33.74 -9.31 2.86
CA GLY A 6 33.98 -9.28 4.31
C GLY A 6 35.45 -9.04 4.69
N LYS A 7 36.24 -8.44 3.78
CA LYS A 7 37.67 -8.14 4.00
C LYS A 7 38.07 -6.70 3.75
N ASP A 8 37.11 -5.77 3.75
CA ASP A 8 37.30 -4.35 3.45
C ASP A 8 38.06 -4.12 2.13
N SER A 9 37.69 -4.85 1.10
CA SER A 9 38.30 -4.73 -0.22
C SER A 9 37.91 -3.41 -0.88
N PHE A 10 38.71 -2.92 -1.84
CA PHE A 10 38.40 -1.71 -2.60
C PHE A 10 37.00 -1.77 -3.22
N GLN A 11 36.19 -0.75 -2.98
CA GLN A 11 34.76 -0.64 -3.38
C GLN A 11 33.85 -1.70 -2.76
N GLU A 12 34.25 -2.34 -1.69
CA GLU A 12 33.37 -3.22 -0.93
C GLU A 12 32.45 -2.43 -0.03
N VAL A 13 31.18 -2.84 0.03
CA VAL A 13 30.17 -2.30 0.95
C VAL A 13 29.23 -3.43 1.34
N ASP A 14 28.78 -3.44 2.58
CA ASP A 14 27.67 -4.31 3.00
C ASP A 14 26.35 -3.76 2.46
N ILE A 15 26.10 -4.04 1.18
CA ILE A 15 24.89 -3.56 0.48
C ILE A 15 23.61 -4.11 1.11
N SER A 16 23.65 -5.32 1.65
CA SER A 16 22.51 -5.92 2.36
C SER A 16 22.20 -5.13 3.63
N GLY A 17 23.20 -4.84 4.47
CA GLY A 17 23.03 -4.05 5.68
C GLY A 17 22.49 -2.64 5.37
N VAL A 18 23.02 -1.98 4.35
CA VAL A 18 22.57 -0.65 3.92
C VAL A 18 21.12 -0.65 3.42
N THR A 19 20.68 -1.71 2.76
CA THR A 19 19.36 -1.75 2.10
C THR A 19 18.27 -2.42 2.91
N ILE A 20 18.56 -3.12 4.01
CA ILE A 20 17.54 -3.71 4.91
C ILE A 20 16.40 -2.72 5.25
N PRO A 21 16.67 -1.48 5.67
CA PRO A 21 15.60 -0.57 6.12
C PRO A 21 14.75 -0.01 4.99
N ILE A 22 15.15 -0.16 3.73
CA ILE A 22 14.47 0.44 2.57
C ILE A 22 13.97 -0.60 1.56
N THR A 23 14.11 -1.89 1.86
CA THR A 23 13.67 -2.99 1.00
C THR A 23 12.77 -3.97 1.75
N LYS A 24 11.94 -4.71 1.03
CA LYS A 24 11.13 -5.80 1.62
C LYS A 24 11.97 -7.02 1.95
N HIS A 25 13.01 -7.27 1.17
CA HIS A 25 13.93 -8.38 1.37
C HIS A 25 15.21 -8.20 0.57
N ASN A 26 16.29 -8.84 1.01
CA ASN A 26 17.58 -8.85 0.34
C ASN A 26 18.03 -10.30 0.10
N PHE A 27 18.58 -10.54 -1.06
CA PHE A 27 19.21 -11.81 -1.41
C PHE A 27 20.67 -11.59 -1.80
N ILE A 28 21.52 -12.51 -1.40
CA ILE A 28 22.89 -12.65 -1.95
C ILE A 28 22.94 -14.01 -2.62
N VAL A 29 23.14 -14.04 -3.94
CA VAL A 29 23.23 -15.27 -4.72
C VAL A 29 24.64 -15.82 -4.60
N LYS A 30 24.78 -17.02 -4.03
CA LYS A 30 26.10 -17.66 -3.86
C LYS A 30 26.42 -18.68 -4.93
N ASN A 31 25.42 -19.29 -5.54
CA ASN A 31 25.57 -20.31 -6.56
C ASN A 31 24.71 -19.96 -7.78
N ILE A 32 25.24 -20.23 -8.97
CA ILE A 32 24.53 -19.91 -10.23
C ILE A 32 23.22 -20.71 -10.36
N GLU A 33 23.16 -21.92 -9.82
CA GLU A 33 21.98 -22.77 -9.84
C GLU A 33 20.80 -22.16 -9.11
N GLU A 34 21.05 -21.32 -8.09
CA GLU A 34 20.02 -20.64 -7.29
C GLU A 34 19.51 -19.35 -7.93
N LEU A 35 20.23 -18.81 -8.93
CA LEU A 35 19.95 -17.47 -9.46
C LEU A 35 18.52 -17.33 -9.99
N ALA A 36 18.09 -18.27 -10.82
CA ALA A 36 16.76 -18.21 -11.44
C ALA A 36 15.63 -18.27 -10.41
N ASP A 37 15.75 -19.12 -9.41
CA ASP A 37 14.76 -19.23 -8.33
C ASP A 37 14.78 -18.04 -7.39
N THR A 38 15.96 -17.52 -7.10
CA THR A 38 16.10 -16.28 -6.32
C THR A 38 15.41 -15.11 -7.01
N ILE A 39 15.59 -14.94 -8.32
CA ILE A 39 14.89 -13.90 -9.10
C ILE A 39 13.37 -14.09 -9.01
N ARG A 40 12.85 -15.31 -9.21
CA ARG A 40 11.40 -15.58 -9.10
C ARG A 40 10.85 -15.28 -7.69
N ARG A 41 11.58 -15.68 -6.66
CA ARG A 41 11.23 -15.39 -5.26
C ARG A 41 11.22 -13.88 -4.99
N ALA A 42 12.21 -13.15 -5.49
CA ALA A 42 12.32 -11.71 -5.35
C ALA A 42 11.11 -11.00 -5.98
N PHE A 43 10.74 -11.34 -7.21
CA PHE A 43 9.54 -10.79 -7.86
C PHE A 43 8.26 -11.14 -7.11
N ARG A 44 8.14 -12.35 -6.59
CA ARG A 44 6.99 -12.74 -5.77
C ARG A 44 6.89 -11.88 -4.51
N ILE A 45 7.99 -11.74 -3.76
CA ILE A 45 8.03 -10.90 -2.55
C ILE A 45 7.73 -9.44 -2.88
N ALA A 46 8.35 -8.90 -3.94
CA ALA A 46 8.13 -7.53 -4.36
C ALA A 46 6.65 -7.21 -4.65
N LYS A 47 5.91 -8.17 -5.20
CA LYS A 47 4.50 -8.00 -5.63
C LYS A 47 3.46 -8.48 -4.62
N THR A 48 3.83 -9.27 -3.60
CA THR A 48 2.87 -9.79 -2.61
C THR A 48 2.52 -8.73 -1.58
N GLY A 49 1.24 -8.60 -1.22
CA GLY A 49 0.75 -7.59 -0.29
C GLY A 49 1.03 -6.18 -0.81
N ARG A 50 1.46 -5.26 0.05
CA ARG A 50 1.91 -3.94 -0.38
C ARG A 50 3.16 -4.08 -1.24
N PRO A 51 3.16 -3.64 -2.52
CA PRO A 51 4.33 -3.72 -3.38
C PRO A 51 5.52 -2.91 -2.83
N GLY A 52 6.73 -3.45 -3.04
CA GLY A 52 7.94 -2.77 -2.58
C GLY A 52 9.20 -3.40 -3.14
N PRO A 53 10.37 -2.72 -3.05
CA PRO A 53 11.61 -3.16 -3.65
C PRO A 53 12.20 -4.39 -2.95
N VAL A 54 12.89 -5.21 -3.72
CA VAL A 54 13.72 -6.33 -3.25
C VAL A 54 15.09 -6.20 -3.90
N LEU A 55 16.14 -6.31 -3.10
CA LEU A 55 17.51 -6.32 -3.59
C LEU A 55 17.95 -7.75 -3.91
N ILE A 56 18.67 -7.90 -5.01
CA ILE A 56 19.41 -9.13 -5.34
C ILE A 56 20.86 -8.74 -5.63
N ASP A 57 21.77 -9.13 -4.74
CA ASP A 57 23.19 -9.03 -4.97
C ASP A 57 23.68 -10.27 -5.72
N ILE A 58 24.22 -10.06 -6.92
CA ILE A 58 24.74 -11.12 -7.80
C ILE A 58 26.23 -10.91 -7.96
N PRO A 59 27.04 -11.62 -7.19
CA PRO A 59 28.48 -11.48 -7.24
C PRO A 59 29.11 -11.86 -8.60
N LYS A 60 30.30 -11.32 -8.86
CA LYS A 60 30.96 -11.42 -10.16
C LYS A 60 31.21 -12.85 -10.64
N ASP A 61 31.56 -13.76 -9.75
CA ASP A 61 31.79 -15.16 -10.11
C ASP A 61 30.51 -15.90 -10.48
N VAL A 62 29.38 -15.57 -9.84
CA VAL A 62 28.07 -16.08 -10.25
C VAL A 62 27.72 -15.59 -11.64
N THR A 63 28.01 -14.31 -11.96
CA THR A 63 27.75 -13.76 -13.30
C THR A 63 28.67 -14.37 -14.39
N ALA A 64 29.83 -14.92 -14.01
CA ALA A 64 30.75 -15.56 -14.91
C ALA A 64 30.55 -17.09 -15.04
N ALA A 65 29.71 -17.67 -14.16
CA ALA A 65 29.43 -19.10 -14.16
C ALA A 65 28.38 -19.47 -15.22
N THR A 66 28.35 -20.74 -15.57
CA THR A 66 27.37 -21.32 -16.50
C THR A 66 26.60 -22.43 -15.81
N THR A 67 25.31 -22.55 -16.12
CA THR A 67 24.44 -23.62 -15.60
C THR A 67 23.40 -24.02 -16.64
N LEU A 68 22.81 -25.19 -16.47
CA LEU A 68 21.64 -25.59 -17.25
C LEU A 68 20.42 -24.88 -16.74
N TYR A 69 19.68 -24.21 -17.63
CA TYR A 69 18.48 -23.48 -17.30
C TYR A 69 17.25 -24.13 -17.93
N GLU A 70 16.32 -24.52 -17.07
CA GLU A 70 15.00 -24.98 -17.49
C GLU A 70 13.97 -23.88 -17.32
N LYS A 71 13.27 -23.55 -18.40
CA LYS A 71 12.21 -22.53 -18.37
C LYS A 71 10.91 -23.12 -17.82
N TYR A 72 10.45 -22.58 -16.71
CA TYR A 72 9.13 -22.89 -16.19
C TYR A 72 8.33 -21.63 -15.82
N LYS A 73 6.99 -21.77 -15.75
CA LYS A 73 6.14 -20.65 -15.37
C LYS A 73 6.28 -20.36 -13.87
N PRO A 74 6.44 -19.08 -13.47
CA PRO A 74 6.45 -18.73 -12.06
C PRO A 74 5.09 -19.05 -11.41
N ALA A 75 5.10 -19.35 -10.11
CA ALA A 75 3.88 -19.56 -9.34
C ALA A 75 3.01 -18.28 -9.36
N LYS A 76 1.68 -18.47 -9.40
CA LYS A 76 0.71 -17.37 -9.33
C LYS A 76 0.86 -16.64 -7.99
N ILE A 77 0.81 -15.31 -8.04
CA ILE A 77 0.79 -14.49 -6.83
C ILE A 77 -0.62 -14.57 -6.24
N ILE A 78 -0.72 -14.97 -4.98
CA ILE A 78 -1.97 -14.97 -4.22
C ILE A 78 -2.25 -13.53 -3.79
N ARG A 79 -3.45 -13.03 -4.08
CA ARG A 79 -3.88 -11.69 -3.67
C ARG A 79 -4.35 -11.72 -2.22
N SER A 80 -4.07 -10.67 -1.47
CA SER A 80 -4.50 -10.53 -0.06
C SER A 80 -6.02 -10.57 0.11
N SER A 81 -6.77 -10.21 -0.94
CA SER A 81 -8.24 -10.26 -0.96
C SER A 81 -8.83 -11.66 -0.70
N GLU A 82 -8.03 -12.72 -0.89
CA GLU A 82 -8.47 -14.10 -0.57
C GLU A 82 -8.58 -14.35 0.95
N TYR A 83 -8.05 -13.45 1.78
CA TYR A 83 -8.10 -13.56 3.24
C TYR A 83 -9.14 -12.63 3.90
N ILE A 84 -9.90 -11.87 3.11
CA ILE A 84 -10.97 -11.01 3.63
C ILE A 84 -12.06 -11.88 4.25
N LYS A 85 -12.42 -11.56 5.49
CA LYS A 85 -13.47 -12.30 6.22
C LYS A 85 -14.82 -11.66 5.95
N GLU A 86 -15.82 -12.50 5.73
CA GLU A 86 -17.21 -12.04 5.54
C GLU A 86 -17.72 -11.18 6.71
N VAL A 87 -17.32 -11.50 7.94
CA VAL A 87 -17.71 -10.70 9.12
C VAL A 87 -17.20 -9.26 9.05
N ASP A 88 -16.01 -9.03 8.51
CA ASP A 88 -15.44 -7.67 8.38
C ASP A 88 -16.19 -6.87 7.32
N ILE A 89 -16.60 -7.53 6.23
CA ILE A 89 -17.46 -6.93 5.20
C ILE A 89 -18.82 -6.57 5.78
N GLN A 90 -19.45 -7.46 6.54
CA GLN A 90 -20.77 -7.20 7.14
C GLN A 90 -20.72 -6.07 8.17
N ASN A 91 -19.64 -5.99 8.95
CA ASN A 91 -19.42 -4.87 9.87
C ASN A 91 -19.27 -3.54 9.11
N ALA A 92 -18.50 -3.52 8.03
CA ALA A 92 -18.36 -2.34 7.19
C ALA A 92 -19.69 -1.89 6.58
N ILE A 93 -20.49 -2.82 6.04
CA ILE A 93 -21.82 -2.54 5.49
C ILE A 93 -22.75 -1.96 6.56
N SER A 94 -22.74 -2.50 7.78
CA SER A 94 -23.54 -1.97 8.90
C SER A 94 -23.15 -0.53 9.21
N MET A 95 -21.85 -0.24 9.32
CA MET A 95 -21.36 1.12 9.56
C MET A 95 -21.79 2.10 8.46
N ILE A 96 -21.72 1.69 7.20
CA ILE A 96 -22.11 2.51 6.06
C ILE A 96 -23.63 2.79 6.09
N ARG A 97 -24.45 1.78 6.40
CA ARG A 97 -25.92 1.94 6.49
C ARG A 97 -26.36 2.84 7.65
N GLU A 98 -25.63 2.87 8.75
CA GLU A 98 -25.90 3.71 9.91
C GLU A 98 -25.48 5.17 9.69
N ALA A 99 -24.52 5.42 8.81
CA ALA A 99 -23.95 6.74 8.58
C ALA A 99 -24.98 7.68 7.93
N LYS A 100 -24.99 8.92 8.41
CA LYS A 100 -25.82 10.00 7.86
C LYS A 100 -25.02 10.97 6.99
N ARG A 101 -23.72 11.04 7.22
CA ARG A 101 -22.78 11.90 6.50
C ARG A 101 -21.49 11.13 6.23
N PRO A 102 -21.55 10.06 5.43
CA PRO A 102 -20.36 9.32 5.04
C PRO A 102 -19.45 10.20 4.19
N TYR A 103 -18.15 9.94 4.26
CA TYR A 103 -17.14 10.62 3.45
C TYR A 103 -16.05 9.63 3.04
N ILE A 104 -15.60 9.68 1.80
CA ILE A 104 -14.59 8.75 1.28
C ILE A 104 -13.27 9.48 1.13
N LEU A 105 -12.21 8.92 1.73
CA LEU A 105 -10.82 9.38 1.58
C LEU A 105 -10.02 8.35 0.78
N VAL A 106 -9.50 8.77 -0.35
CA VAL A 106 -8.78 7.90 -1.28
C VAL A 106 -7.28 8.14 -1.20
N GLY A 107 -6.50 7.08 -1.00
CA GLY A 107 -5.05 7.12 -0.97
C GLY A 107 -4.40 6.46 -2.19
N GLY A 108 -3.06 6.43 -2.17
CA GLY A 108 -2.25 5.84 -3.24
C GLY A 108 -2.47 4.33 -3.44
N GLY A 109 -3.00 3.63 -2.44
CA GLY A 109 -3.36 2.21 -2.56
C GLY A 109 -4.43 1.96 -3.61
N ALA A 110 -5.43 2.86 -3.74
CA ALA A 110 -6.45 2.76 -4.76
C ALA A 110 -5.88 2.93 -6.17
N VAL A 111 -4.90 3.84 -6.35
CA VAL A 111 -4.18 4.00 -7.63
C VAL A 111 -3.37 2.75 -7.96
N ILE A 112 -2.62 2.20 -7.00
CA ILE A 112 -1.77 1.03 -7.20
C ILE A 112 -2.59 -0.22 -7.53
N SER A 113 -3.80 -0.33 -6.98
CA SER A 113 -4.71 -1.46 -7.24
C SER A 113 -5.56 -1.30 -8.50
N ASP A 114 -5.45 -0.14 -9.21
CA ASP A 114 -6.24 0.16 -10.40
C ASP A 114 -7.76 0.07 -10.15
N ALA A 115 -8.20 0.60 -8.99
CA ALA A 115 -9.57 0.46 -8.49
C ALA A 115 -10.46 1.69 -8.79
N ALA A 116 -10.18 2.43 -9.87
CA ALA A 116 -10.89 3.68 -10.16
C ALA A 116 -12.38 3.46 -10.49
N ASP A 117 -12.68 2.42 -11.27
CA ASP A 117 -14.05 2.11 -11.68
C ASP A 117 -14.88 1.60 -10.49
N GLU A 118 -14.32 0.69 -9.69
CA GLU A 118 -14.97 0.18 -8.48
C GLU A 118 -15.18 1.28 -7.43
N LEU A 119 -14.20 2.19 -7.32
CA LEU A 119 -14.31 3.33 -6.41
C LEU A 119 -15.44 4.28 -6.83
N LYS A 120 -15.59 4.53 -8.12
CA LYS A 120 -16.69 5.34 -8.66
C LYS A 120 -18.04 4.70 -8.33
N GLU A 121 -18.22 3.42 -8.67
CA GLU A 121 -19.44 2.67 -8.37
C GLU A 121 -19.73 2.64 -6.87
N PHE A 122 -18.71 2.48 -6.04
CA PHE A 122 -18.83 2.50 -4.60
C PHE A 122 -19.29 3.88 -4.08
N ALA A 123 -18.68 4.97 -4.55
CA ALA A 123 -19.06 6.32 -4.16
C ALA A 123 -20.51 6.66 -4.56
N GLU A 124 -20.93 6.21 -5.73
CA GLU A 124 -22.32 6.35 -6.20
C GLU A 124 -23.30 5.57 -5.30
N LYS A 125 -22.99 4.32 -4.95
CA LYS A 125 -23.84 3.48 -4.09
C LYS A 125 -23.94 3.98 -2.65
N VAL A 126 -22.86 4.55 -2.11
CA VAL A 126 -22.83 5.10 -0.75
C VAL A 126 -23.39 6.51 -0.73
N ASP A 127 -23.48 7.17 -1.88
CA ASP A 127 -23.85 8.58 -2.06
C ASP A 127 -23.00 9.51 -1.17
N ALA A 128 -21.69 9.35 -1.25
CA ALA A 128 -20.73 10.06 -0.40
C ALA A 128 -19.78 10.94 -1.19
N PRO A 129 -19.45 12.14 -0.69
CA PRO A 129 -18.37 12.95 -1.22
C PRO A 129 -17.02 12.21 -1.14
N VAL A 130 -16.16 12.49 -2.10
CA VAL A 130 -14.82 11.87 -2.22
C VAL A 130 -13.75 12.94 -2.13
N CYS A 131 -12.75 12.71 -1.31
CA CYS A 131 -11.49 13.45 -1.33
C CYS A 131 -10.30 12.52 -1.50
N ASP A 132 -9.18 13.06 -1.94
CA ASP A 132 -7.96 12.27 -2.12
C ASP A 132 -6.78 12.78 -1.26
N THR A 133 -5.78 11.93 -1.10
CA THR A 133 -4.44 12.35 -0.72
C THR A 133 -3.66 12.71 -1.98
N LEU A 134 -2.48 13.36 -1.82
CA LEU A 134 -1.61 13.63 -2.96
C LEU A 134 -1.31 12.37 -3.77
N MET A 135 -1.06 11.24 -3.11
CA MET A 135 -0.78 9.95 -3.77
C MET A 135 -2.05 9.25 -4.28
N GLY A 136 -3.22 9.68 -3.85
CA GLY A 136 -4.51 9.16 -4.31
C GLY A 136 -5.05 9.86 -5.56
N LYS A 137 -4.40 10.95 -6.00
CA LYS A 137 -4.82 11.67 -7.21
C LYS A 137 -4.82 10.77 -8.42
N GLY A 138 -5.91 10.84 -9.18
CA GLY A 138 -6.15 10.01 -10.35
C GLY A 138 -6.96 8.75 -10.10
N ALA A 139 -7.16 8.34 -8.83
CA ALA A 139 -8.05 7.21 -8.52
C ALA A 139 -9.54 7.56 -8.57
N PHE A 140 -9.88 8.85 -8.50
CA PHE A 140 -11.26 9.33 -8.66
C PHE A 140 -11.30 10.50 -9.63
N ASN A 141 -12.35 10.58 -10.45
CA ASN A 141 -12.47 11.62 -11.47
C ASN A 141 -12.64 12.99 -10.82
N GLY A 142 -11.70 13.91 -11.08
CA GLY A 142 -11.73 15.27 -10.53
C GLY A 142 -12.85 16.18 -11.08
N THR A 143 -13.58 15.76 -12.10
CA THR A 143 -14.76 16.46 -12.65
C THR A 143 -16.07 15.87 -12.18
N ASP A 144 -16.05 14.81 -11.38
CA ASP A 144 -17.25 14.24 -10.77
C ASP A 144 -17.80 15.20 -9.69
N GLU A 145 -19.11 15.36 -9.60
CA GLU A 145 -19.77 16.25 -8.64
C GLU A 145 -19.52 15.88 -7.18
N ARG A 146 -19.19 14.61 -6.90
CA ARG A 146 -18.83 14.12 -5.57
C ARG A 146 -17.40 14.46 -5.17
N TYR A 147 -16.55 14.87 -6.14
CA TYR A 147 -15.14 15.14 -5.84
C TYR A 147 -14.97 16.51 -5.16
N SER A 148 -14.48 16.51 -3.95
CA SER A 148 -14.29 17.72 -3.14
C SER A 148 -12.85 18.28 -3.17
N GLY A 149 -11.92 17.55 -3.75
CA GLY A 149 -10.50 17.91 -3.85
C GLY A 149 -9.60 17.15 -2.89
N MET A 150 -8.37 17.62 -2.72
CA MET A 150 -7.38 17.00 -1.86
C MET A 150 -7.63 17.31 -0.38
N LEU A 151 -7.34 16.37 0.50
CA LEU A 151 -7.39 16.52 1.95
C LEU A 151 -6.01 16.86 2.52
N GLY A 152 -5.98 17.54 3.66
CA GLY A 152 -4.79 17.78 4.47
C GLY A 152 -4.24 19.20 4.36
N MET A 153 -2.95 19.38 4.69
CA MET A 153 -2.28 20.69 4.82
C MET A 153 -2.39 21.56 3.55
N HIS A 154 -2.34 20.95 2.39
CA HIS A 154 -2.47 21.60 1.07
C HIS A 154 -3.80 21.27 0.40
N GLY A 155 -4.76 20.79 1.18
CA GLY A 155 -6.08 20.38 0.70
C GLY A 155 -7.05 21.53 0.51
N THR A 156 -8.18 21.22 -0.13
CA THR A 156 -9.28 22.18 -0.29
C THR A 156 -9.99 22.44 1.03
N LYS A 157 -10.60 23.62 1.15
CA LYS A 157 -11.46 23.93 2.29
C LYS A 157 -12.66 22.96 2.37
N ALA A 158 -13.22 22.58 1.21
CA ALA A 158 -14.34 21.65 1.13
C ALA A 158 -13.97 20.28 1.72
N SER A 159 -12.86 19.69 1.31
CA SER A 159 -12.42 18.39 1.82
C SER A 159 -12.10 18.42 3.31
N ASN A 160 -11.38 19.43 3.78
CA ASN A 160 -11.01 19.55 5.20
C ASN A 160 -12.24 19.74 6.09
N LEU A 161 -13.20 20.58 5.68
CA LEU A 161 -14.46 20.75 6.41
C LEU A 161 -15.36 19.51 6.32
N GLY A 162 -15.47 18.90 5.14
CA GLY A 162 -16.26 17.68 4.94
C GLY A 162 -15.81 16.56 5.87
N VAL A 163 -14.50 16.25 5.91
CA VAL A 163 -13.94 15.25 6.83
C VAL A 163 -14.13 15.63 8.30
N SER A 164 -14.05 16.92 8.65
CA SER A 164 -14.26 17.36 10.02
C SER A 164 -15.73 17.22 10.50
N HIS A 165 -16.69 17.18 9.57
CA HIS A 165 -18.12 17.12 9.86
C HIS A 165 -18.78 15.78 9.52
N CYS A 166 -18.05 14.84 8.90
CA CYS A 166 -18.58 13.52 8.62
C CYS A 166 -18.82 12.73 9.93
N ASP A 167 -19.68 11.73 9.87
CA ASP A 167 -19.92 10.77 10.95
C ASP A 167 -19.32 9.39 10.65
N LEU A 168 -18.95 9.15 9.37
CA LEU A 168 -18.19 8.00 8.93
C LEU A 168 -17.15 8.44 7.89
N LEU A 169 -15.87 8.17 8.17
CA LEU A 169 -14.78 8.32 7.21
C LEU A 169 -14.39 6.95 6.68
N ILE A 170 -14.58 6.74 5.37
CA ILE A 170 -14.18 5.50 4.68
C ILE A 170 -12.84 5.76 3.99
N ALA A 171 -11.78 5.18 4.53
CA ALA A 171 -10.42 5.40 4.06
C ALA A 171 -9.95 4.23 3.20
N VAL A 172 -9.72 4.47 1.91
CA VAL A 172 -9.34 3.45 0.92
C VAL A 172 -7.88 3.62 0.52
N GLY A 173 -7.04 2.65 0.89
CA GLY A 173 -5.62 2.62 0.51
C GLY A 173 -4.81 3.83 0.99
N THR A 174 -5.08 4.33 2.20
CA THR A 174 -4.39 5.49 2.78
C THR A 174 -3.78 5.20 4.15
N ARG A 175 -2.55 5.68 4.35
CA ARG A 175 -1.76 5.46 5.58
C ARG A 175 -2.02 6.47 6.69
N PHE A 176 -2.88 7.45 6.48
CA PHE A 176 -3.07 8.55 7.42
C PHE A 176 -1.75 9.23 7.81
N SER A 177 -0.99 9.71 6.82
CA SER A 177 0.25 10.44 7.09
C SER A 177 0.01 11.77 7.81
N ASP A 178 1.06 12.31 8.43
CA ASP A 178 1.05 13.61 9.12
C ASP A 178 0.55 14.77 8.24
N ARG A 179 0.83 14.73 6.95
CA ARG A 179 0.38 15.74 5.97
C ARG A 179 -1.12 15.72 5.74
N VAL A 180 -1.77 14.57 5.97
CA VAL A 180 -3.21 14.38 5.84
C VAL A 180 -3.91 14.62 7.16
N LEU A 181 -3.39 14.06 8.26
CA LEU A 181 -4.01 14.14 9.58
C LEU A 181 -3.90 15.52 10.22
N GLY A 182 -2.76 16.20 10.05
CA GLY A 182 -2.41 17.34 10.87
C GLY A 182 -2.29 16.92 12.34
N ASN A 183 -3.29 17.24 13.15
CA ASN A 183 -3.35 16.79 14.55
C ASN A 183 -4.24 15.55 14.68
N PRO A 184 -3.71 14.36 14.96
CA PRO A 184 -4.49 13.13 15.10
C PRO A 184 -5.61 13.20 16.16
N LYS A 185 -5.45 14.01 17.20
CA LYS A 185 -6.45 14.14 18.27
C LYS A 185 -7.71 14.88 17.84
N THR A 186 -7.63 15.66 16.78
CA THR A 186 -8.74 16.48 16.27
C THR A 186 -9.23 16.05 14.90
N PHE A 187 -8.49 15.18 14.23
CA PHE A 187 -8.83 14.67 12.90
C PHE A 187 -10.10 13.80 12.97
N ALA A 188 -11.09 14.13 12.14
CA ALA A 188 -12.35 13.38 12.03
C ALA A 188 -12.95 13.01 13.41
N LYS A 189 -12.86 13.92 14.40
CA LYS A 189 -13.11 13.66 15.84
C LYS A 189 -14.48 13.03 16.13
N ASN A 190 -15.47 13.33 15.30
CA ASN A 190 -16.85 12.87 15.51
C ASN A 190 -17.22 11.70 14.59
N ALA A 191 -16.29 11.22 13.79
CA ALA A 191 -16.52 10.15 12.83
C ALA A 191 -16.05 8.79 13.35
N LYS A 192 -16.80 7.74 13.04
CA LYS A 192 -16.26 6.38 12.97
C LYS A 192 -15.31 6.31 11.77
N ILE A 193 -14.26 5.50 11.83
CA ILE A 193 -13.31 5.33 10.73
C ILE A 193 -13.33 3.87 10.29
N LEU A 194 -13.62 3.65 9.01
CA LEU A 194 -13.46 2.37 8.32
C LEU A 194 -12.23 2.46 7.42
N GLN A 195 -11.22 1.62 7.66
CA GLN A 195 -9.99 1.58 6.84
C GLN A 195 -9.95 0.31 5.99
N ILE A 196 -9.72 0.49 4.70
CA ILE A 196 -9.55 -0.57 3.71
C ILE A 196 -8.11 -0.49 3.21
N ASP A 197 -7.27 -1.45 3.58
CA ASP A 197 -5.84 -1.41 3.22
C ASP A 197 -5.26 -2.83 3.09
N VAL A 198 -4.38 -3.01 2.11
CA VAL A 198 -3.67 -4.28 1.88
C VAL A 198 -2.59 -4.57 2.91
N ASP A 199 -2.13 -3.52 3.63
CA ASP A 199 -1.04 -3.61 4.59
C ASP A 199 -1.58 -3.57 6.02
N PRO A 200 -1.65 -4.71 6.72
CA PRO A 200 -2.20 -4.76 8.08
C PRO A 200 -1.37 -3.93 9.08
N VAL A 201 -0.11 -3.61 8.77
CA VAL A 201 0.75 -2.77 9.63
C VAL A 201 0.29 -1.31 9.63
N GLU A 202 -0.40 -0.84 8.60
CA GLU A 202 -0.94 0.52 8.54
C GLU A 202 -2.25 0.67 9.33
N ILE A 203 -2.92 -0.44 9.70
CA ILE A 203 -4.15 -0.40 10.51
C ILE A 203 -3.83 -0.01 11.95
N ASN A 204 -4.55 0.97 12.49
CA ASN A 204 -4.36 1.52 13.85
C ASN A 204 -2.97 2.14 14.13
N LYS A 205 -2.17 2.40 13.11
CA LYS A 205 -0.81 2.92 13.28
C LYS A 205 -0.78 4.41 13.65
N ASN A 206 -1.44 5.25 12.89
CA ASN A 206 -1.44 6.69 13.05
C ASN A 206 -2.75 7.24 13.63
N ILE A 207 -3.83 6.49 13.50
CA ILE A 207 -5.15 6.79 14.03
C ILE A 207 -5.88 5.49 14.38
N CYS A 208 -6.61 5.46 15.49
CA CYS A 208 -7.44 4.32 15.82
C CYS A 208 -8.64 4.24 14.88
N VAL A 209 -8.89 3.10 14.28
CA VAL A 209 -10.04 2.87 13.40
C VAL A 209 -11.13 2.08 14.09
N SER A 210 -12.37 2.28 13.66
CA SER A 210 -13.54 1.57 14.22
C SER A 210 -13.74 0.19 13.61
N ALA A 211 -13.32 0.02 12.34
CA ALA A 211 -13.28 -1.25 11.62
C ALA A 211 -12.24 -1.20 10.49
N SER A 212 -11.80 -2.36 10.03
CA SER A 212 -10.88 -2.48 8.89
C SER A 212 -11.20 -3.72 8.04
N ILE A 213 -10.84 -3.64 6.75
CA ILE A 213 -10.88 -4.72 5.77
C ILE A 213 -9.50 -4.85 5.13
#